data_2ce57e451c9a6ca1143d1e56672e6e34
#
_entry.id   2ce57e451c9a6ca1143d1e56672e6e34
#
_cell.length_a   1.000
_cell.length_b   1.000
_cell.length_c   1.000
_cell.angle_alpha   90.00
_cell.angle_beta   90.00
_cell.angle_gamma   90.00
#
_symmetry.space_group_name_H-M   'P 1'
#
loop_
_entity.id
_entity.type
_entity.pdbx_description
1 polymer ?
#
loop_
_entity_poly.entity_id
_entity_poly.type
_entity_poly.pdbx_seq_one_letter_code
_entity_poly.pdbx_strand_id
1 'polypeptide(L)'
;MVFSYYKKLSAAQKRIYEQSDAIITVPLPDAGELQLLIPLLSSALTREDREQVEAVCRKLTLGMADRLAVPPLRVKVLAIRPSASWGELHGLYEPAEGRASAVISLWMRTAKHRRVVAFKSFLRTLLHELCHHLDYELYKLPDSFHTEGFYKRESSLFHQLIKEQLPADPNK
;
A
#
# COMPACT_ATOMS: atom_id res chain seq x y z
N MET A 1 6.98 19.13 3.84
CA MET A 1 8.46 18.96 4.00
C MET A 1 9.02 18.41 2.69
N VAL A 2 10.10 18.95 2.19
CA VAL A 2 10.73 18.47 0.95
C VAL A 2 11.87 17.52 1.31
N PHE A 3 11.85 16.30 0.76
CA PHE A 3 12.90 15.30 1.01
C PHE A 3 14.24 15.69 0.38
N SER A 4 15.34 15.25 0.98
CA SER A 4 16.70 15.64 0.58
C SER A 4 17.03 15.33 -0.89
N TYR A 5 16.47 14.25 -1.45
CA TYR A 5 16.69 13.85 -2.85
C TYR A 5 16.06 14.81 -3.87
N TYR A 6 15.07 15.64 -3.48
CA TYR A 6 14.43 16.63 -4.36
C TYR A 6 15.44 17.54 -5.06
N LYS A 7 16.50 17.91 -4.36
CA LYS A 7 17.56 18.77 -4.93
C LYS A 7 18.27 18.16 -6.13
N LYS A 8 18.27 16.81 -6.22
CA LYS A 8 18.91 16.05 -7.30
C LYS A 8 18.01 15.82 -8.51
N LEU A 9 16.72 16.16 -8.41
CA LEU A 9 15.75 15.96 -9.47
C LEU A 9 15.93 17.00 -10.59
N SER A 10 15.68 16.58 -11.83
CA SER A 10 15.56 17.48 -12.99
C SER A 10 14.34 18.40 -12.84
N ALA A 11 14.27 19.46 -13.63
CA ALA A 11 13.11 20.36 -13.63
C ALA A 11 11.80 19.65 -13.96
N ALA A 12 11.83 18.67 -14.89
CA ALA A 12 10.65 17.86 -15.21
C ALA A 12 10.22 16.96 -14.02
N GLN A 13 11.18 16.29 -13.39
CA GLN A 13 10.91 15.46 -12.21
C GLN A 13 10.41 16.26 -11.00
N LYS A 14 10.92 17.48 -10.81
CA LYS A 14 10.42 18.39 -9.75
C LYS A 14 8.95 18.75 -9.95
N ARG A 15 8.51 18.99 -11.18
CA ARG A 15 7.09 19.24 -11.48
C ARG A 15 6.21 18.02 -11.11
N ILE A 16 6.66 16.81 -11.44
CA ILE A 16 5.94 15.57 -11.07
C ILE A 16 5.91 15.40 -9.55
N TYR A 17 7.04 15.64 -8.89
CA TYR A 17 7.14 15.61 -7.43
C TYR A 17 6.12 16.57 -6.79
N GLU A 18 6.06 17.81 -7.24
CA GLU A 18 5.16 18.84 -6.72
C GLU A 18 3.68 18.50 -6.97
N GLN A 19 3.35 17.93 -8.14
CA GLN A 19 2.01 17.42 -8.43
C GLN A 19 1.63 16.30 -7.46
N SER A 20 2.51 15.32 -7.24
CA SER A 20 2.30 14.23 -6.30
C SER A 20 2.16 14.73 -4.86
N ASP A 21 2.98 15.69 -4.46
CA ASP A 21 3.01 16.22 -3.09
C ASP A 21 1.74 17.01 -2.74
N ALA A 22 1.11 17.64 -3.72
CA ALA A 22 -0.15 18.36 -3.54
C ALA A 22 -1.37 17.44 -3.31
N ILE A 23 -1.28 16.15 -3.67
CA ILE A 23 -2.37 15.18 -3.48
C ILE A 23 -2.18 14.48 -2.14
N ILE A 24 -2.97 14.85 -1.15
CA ILE A 24 -2.79 14.41 0.25
C ILE A 24 -3.79 13.36 0.74
N THR A 25 -4.83 13.07 -0.04
CA THR A 25 -5.87 12.09 0.34
C THR A 25 -6.26 11.24 -0.85
N VAL A 26 -6.77 10.04 -0.56
CA VAL A 26 -7.44 9.17 -1.54
C VAL A 26 -8.80 8.81 -0.94
N PRO A 27 -9.89 9.49 -1.34
CA PRO A 27 -11.23 9.10 -0.89
C PRO A 27 -11.57 7.69 -1.37
N LEU A 28 -11.95 6.81 -0.43
CA LEU A 28 -12.29 5.43 -0.71
C LEU A 28 -13.81 5.23 -0.49
N PRO A 29 -14.63 5.25 -1.56
CA PRO A 29 -16.06 5.05 -1.43
C PRO A 29 -16.39 3.67 -0.84
N ASP A 30 -17.47 3.60 -0.07
CA ASP A 30 -18.00 2.34 0.49
C ASP A 30 -16.93 1.46 1.17
N ALA A 31 -16.03 2.09 1.93
CA ALA A 31 -14.93 1.42 2.60
C ALA A 31 -15.40 0.35 3.62
N GLY A 32 -16.66 0.40 4.08
CA GLY A 32 -17.21 -0.51 5.08
C GLY A 32 -17.09 -1.99 4.71
N GLU A 33 -17.32 -2.35 3.45
CA GLU A 33 -17.15 -3.73 2.99
C GLU A 33 -15.68 -4.18 3.04
N LEU A 34 -14.75 -3.28 2.69
CA LEU A 34 -13.32 -3.56 2.75
C LEU A 34 -12.81 -3.68 4.19
N GLN A 35 -13.42 -2.93 5.11
CA GLN A 35 -13.11 -3.03 6.54
C GLN A 35 -13.36 -4.43 7.10
N LEU A 36 -14.31 -5.20 6.53
CA LEU A 36 -14.56 -6.60 6.92
C LEU A 36 -13.40 -7.54 6.60
N LEU A 37 -12.53 -7.18 5.65
CA LEU A 37 -11.35 -7.96 5.29
C LEU A 37 -10.19 -7.74 6.26
N ILE A 38 -10.19 -6.65 7.02
CA ILE A 38 -9.09 -6.27 7.89
C ILE A 38 -8.87 -7.28 9.04
N PRO A 39 -9.89 -7.69 9.82
CA PRO A 39 -9.70 -8.73 10.83
C PRO A 39 -9.32 -10.09 10.22
N LEU A 40 -9.75 -10.41 9.00
CA LEU A 40 -9.35 -11.63 8.30
C LEU A 40 -7.85 -11.62 7.97
N LEU A 41 -7.31 -10.48 7.51
CA LEU A 41 -5.88 -10.31 7.27
C LEU A 41 -5.07 -10.46 8.57
N SER A 42 -5.50 -9.79 9.63
CA SER A 42 -4.84 -9.89 10.94
C SER A 42 -4.83 -11.33 11.47
N SER A 43 -5.95 -12.04 11.37
CA SER A 43 -6.07 -13.43 11.77
C SER A 43 -5.19 -14.37 10.94
N ALA A 44 -5.14 -14.17 9.61
CA ALA A 44 -4.31 -14.98 8.72
C ALA A 44 -2.80 -14.79 9.02
N LEU A 45 -2.37 -13.56 9.31
CA LEU A 45 -1.00 -13.27 9.74
C LEU A 45 -0.68 -13.94 11.08
N THR A 46 -1.59 -13.88 12.04
CA THR A 46 -1.43 -14.53 13.36
C THR A 46 -1.32 -16.05 13.24
N ARG A 47 -2.06 -16.66 12.32
CA ARG A 47 -1.97 -18.11 12.05
C ARG A 47 -0.82 -18.49 11.13
N GLU A 48 -0.07 -17.51 10.65
CA GLU A 48 1.03 -17.71 9.71
C GLU A 48 0.61 -18.38 8.39
N ASP A 49 -0.65 -18.17 7.99
CA ASP A 49 -1.27 -18.76 6.80
C ASP A 49 -1.01 -17.85 5.58
N ARG A 50 0.10 -18.08 4.91
CA ARG A 50 0.56 -17.25 3.77
C ARG A 50 -0.44 -17.24 2.61
N GLU A 51 -1.07 -18.36 2.30
CA GLU A 51 -2.04 -18.46 1.21
C GLU A 51 -3.28 -17.63 1.51
N GLN A 52 -3.76 -17.68 2.75
CA GLN A 52 -4.89 -16.88 3.19
C GLN A 52 -4.52 -15.38 3.27
N VAL A 53 -3.32 -15.03 3.70
CA VAL A 53 -2.83 -13.64 3.66
C VAL A 53 -2.87 -13.13 2.23
N GLU A 54 -2.35 -13.89 1.26
CA GLU A 54 -2.37 -13.52 -0.15
C GLU A 54 -3.81 -13.39 -0.69
N ALA A 55 -4.69 -14.33 -0.37
CA ALA A 55 -6.09 -14.29 -0.82
C ALA A 55 -6.83 -13.06 -0.30
N VAL A 56 -6.63 -12.70 0.97
CA VAL A 56 -7.25 -11.49 1.56
C VAL A 56 -6.67 -10.23 0.94
N CYS A 57 -5.35 -10.15 0.75
CA CYS A 57 -4.70 -9.02 0.08
C CYS A 57 -5.24 -8.81 -1.35
N ARG A 58 -5.42 -9.89 -2.10
CA ARG A 58 -6.01 -9.83 -3.46
C ARG A 58 -7.43 -9.27 -3.44
N LYS A 59 -8.28 -9.72 -2.52
CA LYS A 59 -9.65 -9.21 -2.36
C LYS A 59 -9.65 -7.72 -2.00
N LEU A 60 -8.77 -7.34 -1.09
CA LEU A 60 -8.65 -5.95 -0.63
C LEU A 60 -8.21 -5.01 -1.76
N THR A 61 -7.17 -5.37 -2.48
CA THR A 61 -6.67 -4.55 -3.61
C THR A 61 -7.64 -4.50 -4.78
N LEU A 62 -8.30 -5.62 -5.11
CA LEU A 62 -9.34 -5.65 -6.14
C LEU A 62 -10.51 -4.73 -5.76
N GLY A 63 -10.99 -4.83 -4.53
CA GLY A 63 -12.09 -3.99 -4.04
C GLY A 63 -11.73 -2.49 -4.01
N MET A 64 -10.46 -2.14 -3.73
CA MET A 64 -9.99 -0.76 -3.85
C MET A 64 -9.87 -0.30 -5.30
N ALA A 65 -9.32 -1.14 -6.18
CA ALA A 65 -9.21 -0.84 -7.61
C ALA A 65 -10.57 -0.56 -8.26
N ASP A 66 -11.57 -1.37 -7.94
CA ASP A 66 -12.95 -1.20 -8.43
C ASP A 66 -13.55 0.15 -7.98
N ARG A 67 -13.39 0.49 -6.69
CA ARG A 67 -13.93 1.75 -6.12
C ARG A 67 -13.24 3.00 -6.65
N LEU A 68 -11.96 2.88 -6.99
CA LEU A 68 -11.15 3.97 -7.50
C LEU A 68 -11.13 4.01 -9.05
N ALA A 69 -11.83 3.07 -9.71
CA ALA A 69 -11.89 2.94 -11.16
C ALA A 69 -10.51 2.87 -11.82
N VAL A 70 -9.59 2.13 -11.21
CA VAL A 70 -8.25 1.86 -11.75
C VAL A 70 -8.13 0.40 -12.21
N PRO A 71 -7.20 0.08 -13.13
CA PRO A 71 -6.97 -1.30 -13.53
C PRO A 71 -6.63 -2.20 -12.33
N PRO A 72 -7.14 -3.44 -12.26
CA PRO A 72 -6.79 -4.38 -11.22
C PRO A 72 -5.32 -4.78 -11.34
N LEU A 73 -4.72 -5.11 -10.20
CA LEU A 73 -3.34 -5.57 -10.11
C LEU A 73 -3.27 -6.94 -9.42
N ARG A 74 -2.15 -7.61 -9.61
CA ARG A 74 -1.88 -8.89 -8.94
C ARG A 74 -1.12 -8.65 -7.63
N VAL A 75 -1.41 -9.46 -6.64
CA VAL A 75 -0.66 -9.48 -5.37
C VAL A 75 -0.03 -10.86 -5.18
N LYS A 76 1.23 -10.86 -4.78
CA LYS A 76 1.99 -12.05 -4.37
C LYS A 76 2.45 -11.85 -2.93
N VAL A 77 2.26 -12.87 -2.10
CA VAL A 77 2.82 -12.89 -0.75
C VAL A 77 3.86 -14.00 -0.67
N LEU A 78 5.10 -13.60 -0.49
CA LEU A 78 6.28 -14.46 -0.43
C LEU A 78 6.70 -14.71 1.03
N ALA A 79 7.59 -15.67 1.25
CA ALA A 79 7.88 -16.13 2.60
C ALA A 79 8.74 -15.15 3.40
N ILE A 80 9.93 -14.82 2.91
CA ILE A 80 10.95 -14.08 3.67
C ILE A 80 11.46 -12.91 2.83
N ARG A 81 11.56 -11.72 3.44
CA ARG A 81 12.09 -10.51 2.81
C ARG A 81 13.51 -10.71 2.30
N PRO A 82 13.82 -10.32 1.06
CA PRO A 82 15.19 -10.25 0.62
C PRO A 82 15.93 -9.14 1.36
N SER A 83 17.22 -9.36 1.61
CA SER A 83 18.09 -8.37 2.23
C SER A 83 19.49 -8.42 1.60
N ALA A 84 20.14 -7.27 1.60
CA ALA A 84 21.52 -7.12 1.15
C ALA A 84 22.19 -5.96 1.91
N SER A 85 23.36 -5.53 1.46
CA SER A 85 24.07 -4.38 2.05
C SER A 85 23.26 -3.07 2.05
N TRP A 86 22.30 -2.94 1.14
CA TRP A 86 21.37 -1.78 1.06
C TRP A 86 20.21 -1.84 2.06
N GLY A 87 20.00 -2.97 2.75
CA GLY A 87 18.93 -3.15 3.73
C GLY A 87 17.97 -4.28 3.38
N GLU A 88 16.73 -4.19 3.86
CA GLU A 88 15.66 -5.16 3.71
C GLU A 88 14.55 -4.61 2.79
N LEU A 89 14.11 -5.41 1.82
CA LEU A 89 13.02 -5.04 0.92
C LEU A 89 11.68 -5.43 1.56
N HIS A 90 10.82 -4.45 1.83
CA HIS A 90 9.56 -4.65 2.53
C HIS A 90 8.40 -4.96 1.59
N GLY A 91 8.32 -4.27 0.47
CA GLY A 91 7.36 -4.44 -0.61
C GLY A 91 7.99 -4.06 -1.94
N LEU A 92 7.33 -4.42 -3.03
CA LEU A 92 7.75 -4.07 -4.38
C LEU A 92 6.53 -3.90 -5.26
N TYR A 93 6.40 -2.74 -5.89
CA TYR A 93 5.45 -2.50 -6.97
C TYR A 93 6.16 -2.58 -8.32
N GLU A 94 5.59 -3.37 -9.22
CA GLU A 94 6.02 -3.48 -10.61
C GLU A 94 4.86 -2.99 -11.50
N PRO A 95 5.04 -1.90 -12.28
CA PRO A 95 3.97 -1.38 -13.13
C PRO A 95 3.58 -2.36 -14.23
N ALA A 96 2.39 -2.15 -14.80
CA ALA A 96 1.94 -2.91 -15.96
C ALA A 96 2.90 -2.68 -17.15
N GLU A 97 3.24 -3.76 -17.85
CA GLU A 97 4.09 -3.71 -19.03
C GLU A 97 3.52 -4.60 -20.13
N GLY A 98 3.29 -4.02 -21.31
CA GLY A 98 2.69 -4.73 -22.44
C GLY A 98 1.30 -5.28 -22.08
N ARG A 99 1.16 -6.62 -22.10
CA ARG A 99 -0.08 -7.33 -21.69
C ARG A 99 -0.08 -7.77 -20.23
N ALA A 100 1.02 -7.58 -19.51
CA ALA A 100 1.13 -7.98 -18.12
C ALA A 100 0.49 -6.93 -17.20
N SER A 101 -0.35 -7.38 -16.26
CA SER A 101 -0.90 -6.53 -15.19
C SER A 101 0.20 -6.10 -14.24
N ALA A 102 0.00 -4.95 -13.59
CA ALA A 102 0.83 -4.54 -12.47
C ALA A 102 0.85 -5.60 -11.35
N VAL A 103 1.94 -5.65 -10.59
CA VAL A 103 2.12 -6.63 -9.51
C VAL A 103 2.62 -5.93 -8.26
N ILE A 104 2.04 -6.27 -7.12
CA ILE A 104 2.60 -5.99 -5.79
C ILE A 104 3.15 -7.29 -5.22
N SER A 105 4.41 -7.27 -4.82
CA SER A 105 5.05 -8.36 -4.06
C SER A 105 5.26 -7.92 -2.62
N LEU A 106 4.82 -8.76 -1.68
CA LEU A 106 4.97 -8.57 -0.24
C LEU A 106 5.64 -9.80 0.37
N TRP A 107 6.26 -9.64 1.52
CA TRP A 107 6.91 -10.74 2.22
C TRP A 107 6.36 -10.83 3.64
N MET A 108 6.01 -12.04 4.04
CA MET A 108 5.35 -12.29 5.30
C MET A 108 6.28 -12.20 6.50
N ARG A 109 7.59 -12.52 6.33
CA ARG A 109 8.58 -12.59 7.41
C ARG A 109 9.75 -11.65 7.16
N THR A 110 10.29 -11.11 8.25
CA THR A 110 11.52 -10.31 8.24
C THR A 110 12.72 -11.15 7.82
N ALA A 111 13.72 -10.52 7.19
CA ALA A 111 14.92 -11.22 6.72
C ALA A 111 15.76 -11.77 7.88
N LYS A 112 16.07 -10.95 8.87
CA LYS A 112 17.02 -11.27 9.95
C LYS A 112 16.46 -12.30 10.93
N HIS A 113 15.27 -12.07 11.45
CA HIS A 113 14.71 -12.88 12.54
C HIS A 113 13.61 -13.85 12.08
N ARG A 114 13.23 -13.81 10.79
CA ARG A 114 12.18 -14.62 10.16
C ARG A 114 10.85 -14.58 10.91
N ARG A 115 10.60 -13.49 11.62
CA ARG A 115 9.35 -13.23 12.34
C ARG A 115 8.29 -12.72 11.38
N VAL A 116 7.05 -13.13 11.59
CA VAL A 116 5.92 -12.60 10.84
C VAL A 116 5.85 -11.09 11.07
N VAL A 117 5.68 -10.35 9.98
CA VAL A 117 5.56 -8.89 10.02
C VAL A 117 4.30 -8.51 10.79
N ALA A 118 4.40 -7.55 11.69
CA ALA A 118 3.26 -7.06 12.45
C ALA A 118 2.14 -6.57 11.52
N PHE A 119 0.89 -6.85 11.86
CA PHE A 119 -0.28 -6.58 11.03
C PHE A 119 -0.32 -5.13 10.48
N LYS A 120 -0.17 -4.12 11.35
CA LYS A 120 -0.20 -2.72 10.91
C LYS A 120 0.93 -2.38 9.92
N SER A 121 2.12 -2.91 10.15
CA SER A 121 3.26 -2.75 9.24
C SER A 121 3.03 -3.44 7.91
N PHE A 122 2.47 -4.64 7.92
CA PHE A 122 2.14 -5.39 6.72
C PHE A 122 1.08 -4.66 5.88
N LEU A 123 0.00 -4.21 6.51
CA LEU A 123 -1.05 -3.46 5.83
C LEU A 123 -0.50 -2.13 5.26
N ARG A 124 0.32 -1.39 6.02
CA ARG A 124 0.94 -0.16 5.51
C ARG A 124 1.84 -0.42 4.31
N THR A 125 2.59 -1.52 4.31
CA THR A 125 3.41 -1.89 3.14
C THR A 125 2.52 -2.18 1.93
N LEU A 126 1.43 -2.92 2.08
CA LEU A 126 0.47 -3.15 0.99
C LEU A 126 -0.07 -1.83 0.42
N LEU A 127 -0.48 -0.91 1.30
CA LEU A 127 -1.04 0.38 0.90
C LEU A 127 0.01 1.30 0.28
N HIS A 128 1.27 1.22 0.74
CA HIS A 128 2.40 1.91 0.16
C HIS A 128 2.61 1.52 -1.31
N GLU A 129 2.67 0.21 -1.57
CA GLU A 129 2.82 -0.29 -2.94
C GLU A 129 1.58 0.00 -3.80
N LEU A 130 0.39 0.00 -3.20
CA LEU A 130 -0.82 0.43 -3.89
C LEU A 130 -0.78 1.92 -4.25
N CYS A 131 -0.21 2.78 -3.41
CA CYS A 131 -0.05 4.21 -3.73
C CYS A 131 0.81 4.43 -4.97
N HIS A 132 1.84 3.61 -5.21
CA HIS A 132 2.58 3.63 -6.48
C HIS A 132 1.67 3.32 -7.66
N HIS A 133 0.80 2.31 -7.55
CA HIS A 133 -0.18 1.99 -8.58
C HIS A 133 -1.14 3.16 -8.84
N LEU A 134 -1.62 3.81 -7.80
CA LEU A 134 -2.52 4.96 -7.90
C LEU A 134 -1.83 6.18 -8.53
N ASP A 135 -0.56 6.40 -8.25
CA ASP A 135 0.20 7.47 -8.89
C ASP A 135 0.18 7.33 -10.42
N TYR A 136 0.40 6.12 -10.94
CA TYR A 136 0.36 5.87 -12.38
C TYR A 136 -1.07 5.80 -12.94
N GLU A 137 -1.98 5.08 -12.28
CA GLU A 137 -3.26 4.70 -12.87
C GLU A 137 -4.41 5.65 -12.52
N LEU A 138 -4.41 6.26 -11.35
CA LEU A 138 -5.44 7.22 -10.92
C LEU A 138 -5.03 8.66 -11.25
N TYR A 139 -3.83 9.04 -10.84
CA TYR A 139 -3.34 10.41 -10.99
C TYR A 139 -2.58 10.66 -12.29
N LYS A 140 -2.31 9.60 -13.07
CA LYS A 140 -1.61 9.66 -14.36
C LYS A 140 -0.27 10.37 -14.29
N LEU A 141 0.43 10.21 -13.16
CA LEU A 141 1.76 10.76 -13.00
C LEU A 141 2.77 9.96 -13.83
N PRO A 142 3.72 10.61 -14.51
CA PRO A 142 4.76 9.92 -15.30
C PRO A 142 5.75 9.14 -14.44
N ASP A 143 5.86 9.47 -13.16
CA ASP A 143 6.75 8.84 -12.18
C ASP A 143 6.13 8.89 -10.79
N SER A 144 6.56 8.01 -9.89
CA SER A 144 6.02 7.90 -8.54
C SER A 144 7.11 8.16 -7.50
N PHE A 145 7.03 9.32 -6.85
CA PHE A 145 7.98 9.77 -5.84
C PHE A 145 7.43 9.63 -4.42
N HIS A 146 8.28 9.26 -3.48
CA HIS A 146 7.96 9.28 -2.05
C HIS A 146 7.95 10.72 -1.53
N THR A 147 6.85 11.42 -1.75
CA THR A 147 6.63 12.79 -1.25
C THR A 147 5.91 12.78 0.10
N GLU A 148 5.82 13.91 0.77
CA GLU A 148 4.96 14.01 1.96
C GLU A 148 3.50 13.72 1.60
N GLY A 149 3.01 14.21 0.45
CA GLY A 149 1.69 13.90 -0.07
C GLY A 149 1.48 12.41 -0.31
N PHE A 150 2.49 11.70 -0.84
CA PHE A 150 2.45 10.24 -1.00
C PHE A 150 2.18 9.52 0.34
N TYR A 151 2.93 9.84 1.39
CA TYR A 151 2.73 9.25 2.71
C TYR A 151 1.40 9.67 3.37
N LYS A 152 0.90 10.86 3.08
CA LYS A 152 -0.44 11.29 3.51
C LYS A 152 -1.54 10.46 2.83
N ARG A 153 -1.38 10.14 1.52
CA ARG A 153 -2.30 9.24 0.80
C ARG A 153 -2.29 7.82 1.40
N GLU A 154 -1.12 7.26 1.67
CA GLU A 154 -0.99 5.98 2.36
C GLU A 154 -1.74 6.00 3.70
N SER A 155 -1.51 7.02 4.52
CA SER A 155 -2.20 7.20 5.80
C SER A 155 -3.70 7.39 5.65
N SER A 156 -4.15 8.12 4.63
CA SER A 156 -5.57 8.30 4.33
C SER A 156 -6.27 6.96 4.07
N LEU A 157 -5.69 6.11 3.23
CA LEU A 157 -6.22 4.77 2.97
C LEU A 157 -6.20 3.90 4.23
N PHE A 158 -5.09 3.93 4.97
CA PHE A 158 -4.96 3.16 6.20
C PHE A 158 -6.05 3.48 7.22
N HIS A 159 -6.29 4.76 7.50
CA HIS A 159 -7.31 5.17 8.47
C HIS A 159 -8.74 4.89 7.99
N GLN A 160 -9.02 4.95 6.68
CA GLN A 160 -10.32 4.57 6.14
C GLN A 160 -10.60 3.07 6.25
N LEU A 161 -9.57 2.22 6.21
CA LEU A 161 -9.70 0.77 6.36
C LEU A 161 -9.72 0.34 7.82
N ILE A 162 -8.88 0.95 8.66
CA ILE A 162 -8.88 0.74 10.12
C ILE A 162 -9.78 1.79 10.72
N LYS A 163 -11.07 1.52 10.76
CA LYS A 163 -11.98 2.30 11.57
C LYS A 163 -11.61 2.03 13.03
N GLU A 164 -10.97 2.99 13.70
CA GLU A 164 -10.90 2.94 15.15
C GLU A 164 -12.34 2.83 15.65
N GLN A 165 -12.64 1.71 16.31
CA GLN A 165 -13.84 1.63 17.11
C GLN A 165 -13.65 2.66 18.21
N LEU A 166 -14.18 3.86 18.00
CA LEU A 166 -14.41 4.78 19.10
C LEU A 166 -15.21 3.98 20.14
N PRO A 167 -14.75 3.92 21.40
CA PRO A 167 -15.54 3.27 22.43
C PRO A 167 -16.94 3.91 22.40
N ALA A 168 -17.97 3.07 22.36
CA ALA A 168 -19.34 3.52 22.40
C ALA A 168 -19.45 4.48 23.58
N ASP A 169 -19.92 5.71 23.31
CA ASP A 169 -20.17 6.72 24.34
C ASP A 169 -21.12 6.10 25.36
N PRO A 170 -20.69 5.86 26.62
CA PRO A 170 -21.54 5.21 27.61
C PRO A 170 -22.71 6.07 28.06
N ASN A 171 -22.91 7.27 27.46
CA ASN A 171 -23.92 8.23 27.84
C ASN A 171 -24.92 8.59 26.70
N LYS A 172 -25.20 7.64 25.80
CA LYS A 172 -26.33 7.76 24.89
C LYS A 172 -27.35 6.68 25.14
#